data_75899ebd5857d159b6d78c155a4fcec4
#
_entry.id   75899ebd5857d159b6d78c155a4fcec4
#
_cell.length_a   1.000
_cell.length_b   1.000
_cell.length_c   1.000
_cell.angle_alpha   90.00
_cell.angle_beta   90.00
_cell.angle_gamma   90.00
#
_symmetry.space_group_name_H-M   'P 1'
#
loop_
_entity.id
_entity.type
_entity.pdbx_description
1 polymer ?
#
loop_
_entity_poly.entity_id
_entity_poly.type
_entity_poly.pdbx_seq_one_letter_code
_entity_poly.pdbx_strand_id
1 'polypeptide(L)'
;AVLHAGAKPIMVDSGEDFNISVEAIRKAITPRTKAIIPVDIAGFPCDYDLIMTVVNEPEIQKMFCPTSPVQAKLGRILVMNDAAHSLGAYYNKKQRTGCETDVAIFSLHAVKNVTTAEGGAICLNLPEPFDNTELYAELRMTSLNCQTKDAFSKSKAGGWRYDIVGLGMKINMADVNAAIGLAQIREYPKLLNERKRVFNAYSHAFSTCEWAIIPPAVCGEKESSYHIYALRIKNFTEEQRDRMIDEIAKSEVAVNVHFIPMPMLSFFKSMGYDITDYPQAYENYKCEISLPIYPQLDTEKLDYIVNTVKEAYGKVIECSAKVDVVHYV
;
A
#
# COMPACT_ATOMS: atom_id res chain seq x y z
N ALA A 1 -1.21 8.09 -11.69
CA ALA A 1 -1.73 7.07 -12.62
C ALA A 1 -3.14 7.41 -13.07
N VAL A 2 -4.13 7.60 -12.17
CA VAL A 2 -5.54 7.89 -12.51
C VAL A 2 -5.65 9.12 -13.42
N LEU A 3 -4.99 10.23 -13.06
CA LEU A 3 -4.96 11.46 -13.86
C LEU A 3 -4.29 11.25 -15.22
N HIS A 4 -3.18 10.51 -15.28
CA HIS A 4 -2.51 10.18 -16.55
C HIS A 4 -3.38 9.30 -17.46
N ALA A 5 -4.28 8.50 -16.89
CA ALA A 5 -5.28 7.76 -17.65
C ALA A 5 -6.48 8.62 -18.10
N GLY A 6 -6.47 9.93 -17.83
CA GLY A 6 -7.55 10.85 -18.18
C GLY A 6 -8.80 10.73 -17.29
N ALA A 7 -8.69 10.02 -16.17
CA ALA A 7 -9.78 9.85 -15.22
C ALA A 7 -9.65 10.82 -14.03
N LYS A 8 -10.77 11.13 -13.37
CA LYS A 8 -10.80 11.94 -12.15
C LYS A 8 -10.69 11.01 -10.94
N PRO A 9 -9.69 11.15 -10.08
CA PRO A 9 -9.67 10.44 -8.80
C PRO A 9 -10.79 10.99 -7.90
N ILE A 10 -11.46 10.09 -7.18
CA ILE A 10 -12.39 10.42 -6.10
C ILE A 10 -11.81 9.74 -4.87
N MET A 11 -11.29 10.53 -3.95
CA MET A 11 -10.79 10.02 -2.69
C MET A 11 -11.95 9.69 -1.76
N VAL A 12 -11.77 8.70 -0.91
CA VAL A 12 -12.71 8.32 0.13
C VAL A 12 -11.94 8.11 1.43
N ASP A 13 -12.64 8.21 2.56
CA ASP A 13 -12.00 8.10 3.86
C ASP A 13 -11.53 6.66 4.16
N SER A 14 -10.63 6.52 5.10
CA SER A 14 -10.08 5.24 5.55
C SER A 14 -10.83 4.66 6.75
N GLY A 15 -10.56 3.41 7.08
CA GLY A 15 -10.85 2.81 8.37
C GLY A 15 -9.76 3.13 9.41
N GLU A 16 -9.95 2.59 10.62
CA GLU A 16 -8.95 2.71 11.69
C GLU A 16 -7.63 2.00 11.38
N ASP A 17 -7.65 1.04 10.48
CA ASP A 17 -6.48 0.27 10.02
C ASP A 17 -5.72 0.94 8.86
N PHE A 18 -6.03 2.19 8.54
CA PHE A 18 -5.56 2.98 7.40
C PHE A 18 -6.08 2.55 6.03
N ASN A 19 -6.64 1.37 5.91
CA ASN A 19 -7.16 0.88 4.65
C ASN A 19 -8.46 1.61 4.27
N ILE A 20 -8.81 1.55 3.00
CA ILE A 20 -10.00 2.20 2.46
C ILE A 20 -11.28 1.70 3.16
N SER A 21 -12.16 2.62 3.56
CA SER A 21 -13.46 2.28 4.16
C SER A 21 -14.44 1.79 3.11
N VAL A 22 -14.97 0.57 3.28
CA VAL A 22 -15.98 -0.01 2.38
C VAL A 22 -17.28 0.82 2.40
N GLU A 23 -17.63 1.38 3.56
CA GLU A 23 -18.78 2.27 3.67
C GLU A 23 -18.58 3.58 2.89
N ALA A 24 -17.38 4.15 2.96
CA ALA A 24 -17.02 5.34 2.20
C ALA A 24 -17.00 5.06 0.69
N ILE A 25 -16.50 3.89 0.25
CA ILE A 25 -16.63 3.42 -1.12
C ILE A 25 -18.07 3.45 -1.58
N ARG A 26 -18.98 2.81 -0.82
CA ARG A 26 -20.40 2.69 -1.16
C ARG A 26 -21.06 4.06 -1.36
N LYS A 27 -20.74 5.01 -0.49
CA LYS A 27 -21.27 6.40 -0.57
C LYS A 27 -20.72 7.17 -1.79
N ALA A 28 -19.52 6.84 -2.26
CA ALA A 28 -18.87 7.56 -3.35
C ALA A 28 -19.16 7.00 -4.76
N ILE A 29 -19.75 5.80 -4.85
CA ILE A 29 -20.06 5.18 -6.15
C ILE A 29 -21.13 5.99 -6.90
N THR A 30 -20.87 6.20 -8.19
CA THR A 30 -21.77 6.88 -9.13
C THR A 30 -21.76 6.16 -10.48
N PRO A 31 -22.67 6.46 -11.42
CA PRO A 31 -22.61 5.89 -12.78
C PRO A 31 -21.29 6.15 -13.51
N ARG A 32 -20.52 7.14 -13.06
CA ARG A 32 -19.19 7.48 -13.62
C ARG A 32 -18.04 6.68 -12.99
N THR A 33 -18.28 5.97 -11.90
CA THR A 33 -17.24 5.15 -11.26
C THR A 33 -16.86 3.97 -12.16
N LYS A 34 -15.57 3.86 -12.50
CA LYS A 34 -15.05 2.82 -13.43
C LYS A 34 -14.14 1.84 -12.74
N ALA A 35 -13.42 2.30 -11.71
CA ALA A 35 -12.53 1.46 -10.92
C ALA A 35 -12.53 1.89 -9.46
N ILE A 36 -12.24 0.93 -8.58
CA ILE A 36 -11.90 1.12 -7.18
C ILE A 36 -10.46 0.66 -7.02
N ILE A 37 -9.64 1.47 -6.35
CA ILE A 37 -8.21 1.19 -6.13
C ILE A 37 -7.97 1.17 -4.62
N PRO A 38 -8.22 0.03 -3.94
CA PRO A 38 -7.81 -0.15 -2.55
C PRO A 38 -6.29 -0.23 -2.46
N VAL A 39 -5.72 0.28 -1.36
CA VAL A 39 -4.29 0.23 -1.07
C VAL A 39 -4.08 -0.54 0.22
N ASP A 40 -3.25 -1.58 0.20
CA ASP A 40 -2.89 -2.38 1.38
C ASP A 40 -1.86 -1.64 2.23
N ILE A 41 -2.30 -0.63 2.97
CA ILE A 41 -1.39 0.23 3.74
C ILE A 41 -0.60 -0.60 4.76
N ALA A 42 0.69 -0.29 4.90
CA ALA A 42 1.64 -0.93 5.80
C ALA A 42 1.79 -2.46 5.61
N GLY A 43 1.13 -3.01 4.59
CA GLY A 43 1.16 -4.44 4.27
C GLY A 43 0.01 -5.24 4.88
N PHE A 44 -0.98 -4.58 5.47
CA PHE A 44 -2.19 -5.23 5.97
C PHE A 44 -3.27 -5.22 4.88
N PRO A 45 -3.83 -6.39 4.48
CA PRO A 45 -4.78 -6.46 3.36
C PRO A 45 -6.09 -5.73 3.63
N CYS A 46 -6.63 -5.05 2.61
CA CYS A 46 -7.98 -4.49 2.63
C CYS A 46 -9.06 -5.58 2.78
N ASP A 47 -10.32 -5.17 3.00
CA ASP A 47 -11.47 -6.08 3.06
C ASP A 47 -12.00 -6.40 1.66
N TYR A 48 -11.22 -7.18 0.90
CA TYR A 48 -11.53 -7.47 -0.51
C TYR A 48 -12.88 -8.14 -0.72
N ASP A 49 -13.27 -9.10 0.12
CA ASP A 49 -14.56 -9.78 0.00
C ASP A 49 -15.71 -8.78 0.11
N LEU A 50 -15.60 -7.81 1.00
CA LEU A 50 -16.62 -6.76 1.14
C LEU A 50 -16.60 -5.81 -0.05
N ILE A 51 -15.43 -5.41 -0.54
CA ILE A 51 -15.30 -4.55 -1.74
C ILE A 51 -15.85 -5.28 -2.97
N MET A 52 -15.48 -6.54 -3.15
CA MET A 52 -16.00 -7.37 -4.26
C MET A 52 -17.49 -7.60 -4.15
N THR A 53 -18.04 -7.75 -2.94
CA THR A 53 -19.49 -7.84 -2.72
C THR A 53 -20.17 -6.55 -3.20
N VAL A 54 -19.66 -5.37 -2.82
CA VAL A 54 -20.23 -4.08 -3.23
C VAL A 54 -20.29 -3.95 -4.76
N VAL A 55 -19.21 -4.23 -5.48
CA VAL A 55 -19.20 -4.09 -6.95
C VAL A 55 -20.05 -5.13 -7.68
N ASN A 56 -20.41 -6.22 -7.01
CA ASN A 56 -21.27 -7.28 -7.55
C ASN A 56 -22.74 -7.13 -7.14
N GLU A 57 -23.11 -6.13 -6.32
CA GLU A 57 -24.50 -5.88 -5.99
C GLU A 57 -25.32 -5.52 -7.24
N PRO A 58 -26.52 -6.11 -7.43
CA PRO A 58 -27.33 -5.85 -8.63
C PRO A 58 -27.66 -4.38 -8.86
N GLU A 59 -27.81 -3.60 -7.79
CA GLU A 59 -28.10 -2.16 -7.86
C GLU A 59 -26.89 -1.37 -8.36
N ILE A 60 -25.67 -1.72 -7.88
CA ILE A 60 -24.41 -1.11 -8.30
C ILE A 60 -24.12 -1.46 -9.76
N GLN A 61 -24.31 -2.73 -10.15
CA GLN A 61 -24.15 -3.15 -11.53
C GLN A 61 -25.13 -2.44 -12.49
N LYS A 62 -26.39 -2.26 -12.10
CA LYS A 62 -27.37 -1.49 -12.89
C LYS A 62 -27.00 -0.02 -13.02
N MET A 63 -26.33 0.55 -12.01
CA MET A 63 -25.85 1.94 -12.04
C MET A 63 -24.61 2.09 -12.93
N PHE A 64 -23.82 1.03 -13.11
CA PHE A 64 -22.60 1.08 -13.88
C PHE A 64 -22.87 1.42 -15.37
N CYS A 65 -22.23 2.49 -15.87
CA CYS A 65 -22.39 2.95 -17.24
C CYS A 65 -21.06 2.78 -17.99
N PRO A 66 -20.84 1.70 -18.76
CA PRO A 66 -19.60 1.47 -19.47
C PRO A 66 -19.39 2.52 -20.58
N THR A 67 -18.15 2.98 -20.75
CA THR A 67 -17.73 3.94 -21.76
C THR A 67 -16.73 3.36 -22.76
N SER A 68 -16.40 2.07 -22.62
CA SER A 68 -15.53 1.33 -23.55
C SER A 68 -15.99 -0.12 -23.69
N PRO A 69 -15.60 -0.81 -24.79
CA PRO A 69 -15.90 -2.23 -24.98
C PRO A 69 -15.38 -3.12 -23.83
N VAL A 70 -14.20 -2.81 -23.27
CA VAL A 70 -13.62 -3.55 -22.16
C VAL A 70 -14.46 -3.39 -20.89
N GLN A 71 -14.93 -2.18 -20.60
CA GLN A 71 -15.83 -1.93 -19.48
C GLN A 71 -17.19 -2.62 -19.67
N ALA A 72 -17.72 -2.62 -20.88
CA ALA A 72 -18.96 -3.35 -21.21
C ALA A 72 -18.77 -4.86 -21.07
N LYS A 73 -17.60 -5.39 -21.45
CA LYS A 73 -17.25 -6.81 -21.30
C LYS A 73 -17.14 -7.20 -19.81
N LEU A 74 -16.59 -6.34 -18.94
CA LEU A 74 -16.54 -6.58 -17.49
C LEU A 74 -17.93 -6.47 -16.84
N GLY A 75 -18.76 -5.55 -17.31
CA GLY A 75 -20.14 -5.37 -16.85
C GLY A 75 -20.29 -4.76 -15.45
N ARG A 76 -19.19 -4.36 -14.80
CA ARG A 76 -19.17 -3.78 -13.46
C ARG A 76 -17.94 -2.89 -13.24
N ILE A 77 -17.86 -2.29 -12.06
CA ILE A 77 -16.69 -1.54 -11.60
C ILE A 77 -15.49 -2.52 -11.46
N LEU A 78 -14.34 -2.13 -12.01
CA LEU A 78 -13.07 -2.84 -11.84
C LEU A 78 -12.55 -2.65 -10.41
N VAL A 79 -12.02 -3.70 -9.80
CA VAL A 79 -11.27 -3.59 -8.54
C VAL A 79 -9.80 -3.89 -8.82
N MET A 80 -8.95 -2.87 -8.66
CA MET A 80 -7.51 -2.96 -8.91
C MET A 80 -6.75 -2.65 -7.62
N ASN A 81 -6.21 -3.69 -6.98
CA ASN A 81 -5.50 -3.53 -5.72
C ASN A 81 -4.10 -2.94 -5.91
N ASP A 82 -3.80 -1.87 -5.19
CA ASP A 82 -2.42 -1.42 -4.96
C ASP A 82 -1.82 -2.24 -3.81
N ALA A 83 -1.18 -3.34 -4.19
CA ALA A 83 -0.53 -4.29 -3.29
C ALA A 83 0.95 -3.95 -3.06
N ALA A 84 1.35 -2.68 -3.26
CA ALA A 84 2.75 -2.25 -3.16
C ALA A 84 3.41 -2.55 -1.80
N HIS A 85 2.64 -2.71 -0.73
CA HIS A 85 3.13 -3.07 0.60
C HIS A 85 2.82 -4.51 1.01
N SER A 86 1.92 -5.21 0.32
CA SER A 86 1.36 -6.48 0.82
C SER A 86 1.94 -7.75 0.19
N LEU A 87 3.04 -7.64 -0.59
CA LEU A 87 3.68 -8.84 -1.11
C LEU A 87 4.03 -9.79 0.04
N GLY A 88 3.44 -10.99 0.01
CA GLY A 88 3.62 -12.01 1.03
C GLY A 88 2.62 -12.00 2.18
N ALA A 89 1.73 -11.02 2.28
CA ALA A 89 0.59 -11.05 3.17
C ALA A 89 -0.34 -12.23 2.86
N TYR A 90 -1.14 -12.66 3.85
CA TYR A 90 -2.20 -13.65 3.65
C TYR A 90 -3.57 -13.00 3.78
N TYR A 91 -4.51 -13.43 2.93
CA TYR A 91 -5.88 -12.97 3.02
C TYR A 91 -6.81 -13.99 3.70
N ASN A 92 -6.69 -15.28 3.39
CA ASN A 92 -7.53 -16.33 3.96
C ASN A 92 -6.72 -17.50 4.55
N LYS A 93 -5.68 -17.22 5.33
CA LYS A 93 -4.73 -18.17 5.97
C LYS A 93 -3.95 -19.09 5.02
N LYS A 94 -4.48 -19.36 3.84
CA LYS A 94 -3.90 -20.31 2.87
C LYS A 94 -3.43 -19.63 1.59
N GLN A 95 -3.98 -18.47 1.27
CA GLN A 95 -3.73 -17.76 0.02
C GLN A 95 -3.02 -16.44 0.30
N ARG A 96 -1.92 -16.22 -0.39
CA ARG A 96 -1.25 -14.92 -0.37
C ARG A 96 -2.04 -13.92 -1.19
N THR A 97 -1.94 -12.64 -0.81
CA THR A 97 -2.57 -11.54 -1.57
C THR A 97 -2.13 -11.54 -3.03
N GLY A 98 -3.04 -11.11 -3.91
CA GLY A 98 -2.81 -10.98 -5.36
C GLY A 98 -3.85 -11.63 -6.26
N CYS A 99 -4.82 -12.37 -5.69
CA CYS A 99 -5.87 -13.06 -6.43
C CYS A 99 -7.30 -12.71 -5.97
N GLU A 100 -7.44 -11.81 -5.01
CA GLU A 100 -8.73 -11.46 -4.38
C GLU A 100 -9.53 -10.44 -5.20
N THR A 101 -8.85 -9.71 -6.07
CA THR A 101 -9.41 -8.65 -6.91
C THR A 101 -9.15 -8.93 -8.38
N ASP A 102 -9.70 -8.12 -9.28
CA ASP A 102 -9.51 -8.31 -10.74
C ASP A 102 -8.04 -8.14 -11.16
N VAL A 103 -7.34 -7.21 -10.53
CA VAL A 103 -5.92 -6.92 -10.76
C VAL A 103 -5.26 -6.58 -9.45
N ALA A 104 -4.06 -7.10 -9.20
CA ALA A 104 -3.20 -6.65 -8.11
C ALA A 104 -1.86 -6.16 -8.66
N ILE A 105 -1.36 -5.03 -8.09
CA ILE A 105 -0.14 -4.39 -8.54
C ILE A 105 0.85 -4.35 -7.38
N PHE A 106 1.96 -5.07 -7.52
CA PHE A 106 3.05 -5.11 -6.55
C PHE A 106 4.18 -4.17 -6.96
N SER A 107 4.78 -3.53 -5.98
CA SER A 107 6.01 -2.74 -6.13
C SER A 107 7.23 -3.57 -5.73
N LEU A 108 8.28 -3.48 -6.52
CA LEU A 108 9.61 -4.04 -6.24
C LEU A 108 10.66 -2.93 -6.13
N HIS A 109 10.23 -1.71 -5.78
CA HIS A 109 11.10 -0.59 -5.49
C HIS A 109 12.08 -0.91 -4.34
N ALA A 110 13.19 -0.17 -4.23
CA ALA A 110 14.30 -0.42 -3.31
C ALA A 110 13.88 -0.61 -1.83
N VAL A 111 12.84 0.10 -1.37
CA VAL A 111 12.39 0.05 0.05
C VAL A 111 11.37 -1.05 0.35
N LYS A 112 10.93 -1.83 -0.67
CA LYS A 112 9.89 -2.85 -0.49
C LYS A 112 10.43 -4.14 0.12
N ASN A 113 9.53 -4.99 0.58
CA ASN A 113 9.87 -6.26 1.22
C ASN A 113 10.69 -7.20 0.30
N VAL A 114 10.41 -7.15 -0.99
CA VAL A 114 11.23 -7.73 -2.06
C VAL A 114 11.60 -6.61 -3.01
N THR A 115 12.86 -6.50 -3.37
CA THR A 115 13.32 -5.44 -4.26
C THR A 115 14.00 -5.97 -5.50
N THR A 116 13.86 -5.22 -6.60
CA THR A 116 14.66 -5.34 -7.81
C THR A 116 15.41 -4.03 -8.12
N ALA A 117 15.68 -3.21 -7.08
CA ALA A 117 16.03 -1.79 -7.12
C ALA A 117 14.85 -0.95 -7.64
N GLU A 118 14.45 -1.14 -8.87
CA GLU A 118 13.21 -0.64 -9.47
C GLU A 118 12.48 -1.77 -10.17
N GLY A 119 11.16 -1.81 -10.04
CA GLY A 119 10.34 -2.82 -10.69
C GLY A 119 8.94 -2.94 -10.08
N GLY A 120 8.16 -3.81 -10.67
CA GLY A 120 6.82 -4.16 -10.21
C GLY A 120 6.31 -5.39 -10.90
N ALA A 121 5.17 -5.89 -10.41
CA ALA A 121 4.47 -7.01 -11.01
C ALA A 121 2.96 -6.73 -11.04
N ILE A 122 2.31 -7.17 -12.12
CA ILE A 122 0.85 -7.12 -12.27
C ILE A 122 0.35 -8.55 -12.23
N CYS A 123 -0.54 -8.85 -11.29
CA CYS A 123 -1.29 -10.10 -11.24
C CYS A 123 -2.67 -9.89 -11.86
N LEU A 124 -3.04 -10.77 -12.76
CA LEU A 124 -4.30 -10.72 -13.50
C LEU A 124 -5.22 -11.83 -12.98
N ASN A 125 -6.44 -11.47 -12.62
CA ASN A 125 -7.47 -12.38 -12.13
C ASN A 125 -8.87 -11.90 -12.59
N LEU A 126 -8.95 -11.40 -13.84
CA LEU A 126 -10.21 -10.96 -14.38
C LEU A 126 -11.13 -12.18 -14.60
N PRO A 127 -12.45 -12.01 -14.36
CA PRO A 127 -13.42 -13.07 -14.55
C PRO A 127 -13.67 -13.36 -16.03
N GLU A 128 -14.32 -14.48 -16.32
CA GLU A 128 -14.90 -14.72 -17.63
C GLU A 128 -15.79 -13.51 -18.09
N PRO A 129 -15.75 -13.11 -19.34
CA PRO A 129 -15.14 -13.78 -20.50
C PRO A 129 -13.72 -13.30 -20.86
N PHE A 130 -12.92 -12.75 -19.89
CA PHE A 130 -11.54 -12.36 -20.15
C PHE A 130 -10.62 -13.58 -20.18
N ASP A 131 -9.72 -13.64 -21.17
CA ASP A 131 -8.58 -14.56 -21.16
C ASP A 131 -7.37 -13.84 -20.54
N ASN A 132 -7.02 -14.20 -19.32
CA ASN A 132 -5.89 -13.62 -18.60
C ASN A 132 -4.54 -13.96 -19.27
N THR A 133 -4.46 -15.04 -20.06
CA THR A 133 -3.24 -15.40 -20.81
C THR A 133 -3.05 -14.49 -22.02
N GLU A 134 -4.11 -14.20 -22.76
CA GLU A 134 -4.06 -13.22 -23.85
C GLU A 134 -3.71 -11.83 -23.33
N LEU A 135 -4.35 -11.40 -22.25
CA LEU A 135 -4.09 -10.10 -21.62
C LEU A 135 -2.64 -10.00 -21.11
N TYR A 136 -2.10 -11.07 -20.53
CA TYR A 136 -0.70 -11.13 -20.13
C TYR A 136 0.24 -10.96 -21.35
N ALA A 137 -0.04 -11.61 -22.46
CA ALA A 137 0.76 -11.50 -23.67
C ALA A 137 0.71 -10.08 -24.25
N GLU A 138 -0.47 -9.43 -24.23
CA GLU A 138 -0.65 -8.04 -24.65
C GLU A 138 0.12 -7.06 -23.76
N LEU A 139 0.04 -7.19 -22.43
CA LEU A 139 0.78 -6.36 -21.49
C LEU A 139 2.29 -6.52 -21.62
N ARG A 140 2.78 -7.76 -21.82
CA ARG A 140 4.20 -8.00 -22.11
C ARG A 140 4.65 -7.31 -23.40
N MET A 141 3.88 -7.42 -24.44
CA MET A 141 4.18 -6.77 -25.73
C MET A 141 4.18 -5.25 -25.58
N THR A 142 3.15 -4.68 -24.90
CA THR A 142 3.01 -3.26 -24.65
C THR A 142 4.19 -2.70 -23.83
N SER A 143 4.66 -3.45 -22.84
CA SER A 143 5.82 -3.06 -22.02
C SER A 143 7.15 -3.08 -22.77
N LEU A 144 7.19 -3.64 -23.99
CA LEU A 144 8.35 -3.73 -24.86
C LEU A 144 8.09 -3.02 -26.22
N ASN A 145 7.61 -1.76 -26.18
CA ASN A 145 7.33 -0.94 -27.37
C ASN A 145 6.32 -1.57 -28.36
N CYS A 146 5.41 -2.42 -27.92
CA CYS A 146 4.52 -3.23 -28.80
C CYS A 146 5.27 -4.02 -29.88
N GLN A 147 6.46 -4.53 -29.58
CA GLN A 147 7.21 -5.39 -30.49
C GLN A 147 6.69 -6.82 -30.46
N THR A 148 6.52 -7.41 -31.66
CA THR A 148 6.04 -8.81 -31.81
C THR A 148 7.05 -9.86 -31.38
N LYS A 149 8.33 -9.49 -31.15
CA LYS A 149 9.40 -10.36 -30.68
C LYS A 149 10.27 -9.67 -29.64
N ASP A 150 10.62 -10.39 -28.59
CA ASP A 150 11.62 -9.98 -27.61
C ASP A 150 13.07 -10.19 -28.12
N ALA A 151 14.06 -9.75 -27.31
CA ALA A 151 15.47 -9.87 -27.67
C ALA A 151 15.92 -11.33 -27.86
N PHE A 152 15.44 -12.25 -27.01
CA PHE A 152 15.78 -13.67 -27.09
C PHE A 152 15.25 -14.32 -28.37
N SER A 153 14.02 -14.00 -28.76
CA SER A 153 13.42 -14.48 -30.01
C SER A 153 14.14 -13.94 -31.26
N LYS A 154 14.66 -12.69 -31.19
CA LYS A 154 15.45 -12.06 -32.26
C LYS A 154 16.85 -12.64 -32.41
N SER A 155 17.45 -13.14 -31.33
CA SER A 155 18.82 -13.70 -31.35
C SER A 155 18.92 -15.09 -32.01
N LYS A 156 17.80 -15.76 -32.28
CA LYS A 156 17.77 -17.01 -33.01
C LYS A 156 18.13 -16.81 -34.50
N ALA A 157 18.80 -17.76 -35.10
CA ALA A 157 19.12 -17.72 -36.52
C ALA A 157 17.86 -17.43 -37.38
N GLY A 158 17.89 -16.38 -38.18
CA GLY A 158 16.75 -15.93 -38.99
C GLY A 158 15.66 -15.17 -38.21
N GLY A 159 15.83 -14.93 -36.88
CA GLY A 159 14.84 -14.33 -35.99
C GLY A 159 14.76 -12.80 -36.03
N TRP A 160 15.58 -12.13 -36.82
CA TRP A 160 15.74 -10.67 -36.81
C TRP A 160 14.48 -9.88 -37.21
N ARG A 161 13.57 -10.47 -37.96
CA ARG A 161 12.36 -9.81 -38.42
C ARG A 161 11.34 -9.72 -37.28
N TYR A 162 10.88 -8.50 -37.01
CA TYR A 162 9.81 -8.21 -36.06
C TYR A 162 8.98 -7.04 -36.60
N ASP A 163 7.86 -6.77 -35.95
CA ASP A 163 6.98 -5.65 -36.26
C ASP A 163 6.66 -4.88 -34.96
N ILE A 164 6.20 -3.62 -35.10
CA ILE A 164 5.62 -2.80 -34.04
C ILE A 164 4.15 -2.63 -34.37
N VAL A 165 3.28 -3.27 -33.61
CA VAL A 165 1.84 -3.40 -33.93
C VAL A 165 0.97 -2.39 -33.17
N GLY A 166 1.54 -1.51 -32.36
CA GLY A 166 0.80 -0.51 -31.61
C GLY A 166 1.70 0.46 -30.85
N LEU A 167 1.07 1.37 -30.11
CA LEU A 167 1.76 2.29 -29.20
C LEU A 167 2.11 1.56 -27.92
N GLY A 168 3.39 1.34 -27.68
CA GLY A 168 3.89 0.69 -26.46
C GLY A 168 4.79 1.59 -25.64
N MET A 169 5.30 1.04 -24.54
CA MET A 169 6.24 1.68 -23.63
C MET A 169 7.49 0.80 -23.48
N LYS A 170 8.64 1.42 -23.18
CA LYS A 170 9.86 0.68 -22.86
C LYS A 170 10.02 0.61 -21.34
N ILE A 171 9.27 -0.29 -20.71
CA ILE A 171 9.20 -0.46 -19.25
C ILE A 171 9.39 -1.91 -18.79
N ASN A 172 9.85 -2.79 -19.68
CA ASN A 172 10.18 -4.17 -19.28
C ASN A 172 11.35 -4.18 -18.30
N MET A 173 11.29 -5.07 -17.31
CA MET A 173 12.36 -5.24 -16.33
C MET A 173 13.67 -5.62 -17.03
N ALA A 174 14.78 -4.99 -16.65
CA ALA A 174 16.11 -5.35 -17.13
C ALA A 174 16.60 -6.65 -16.45
N ASP A 175 17.45 -7.41 -17.12
CA ASP A 175 17.95 -8.71 -16.63
C ASP A 175 18.71 -8.57 -15.30
N VAL A 176 19.41 -7.45 -15.08
CA VAL A 176 20.10 -7.15 -13.81
C VAL A 176 19.10 -7.03 -12.67
N ASN A 177 18.00 -6.28 -12.88
CA ASN A 177 16.94 -6.13 -11.89
C ASN A 177 16.23 -7.48 -11.64
N ALA A 178 15.98 -8.24 -12.69
CA ALA A 178 15.38 -9.58 -12.59
C ALA A 178 16.28 -10.55 -11.80
N ALA A 179 17.60 -10.50 -11.97
CA ALA A 179 18.54 -11.31 -11.22
C ALA A 179 18.53 -10.98 -9.72
N ILE A 180 18.47 -9.68 -9.35
CA ILE A 180 18.28 -9.24 -7.96
C ILE A 180 16.96 -9.81 -7.40
N GLY A 181 15.86 -9.65 -8.13
CA GLY A 181 14.56 -10.15 -7.73
C GLY A 181 14.53 -11.67 -7.52
N LEU A 182 15.20 -12.42 -8.40
CA LEU A 182 15.30 -13.87 -8.27
C LEU A 182 16.03 -14.31 -7.00
N ALA A 183 17.11 -13.60 -6.63
CA ALA A 183 17.81 -13.84 -5.38
C ALA A 183 16.94 -13.49 -4.16
N GLN A 184 16.26 -12.34 -4.21
CA GLN A 184 15.36 -11.87 -3.14
C GLN A 184 14.19 -12.82 -2.89
N ILE A 185 13.51 -13.29 -3.94
CA ILE A 185 12.35 -14.19 -3.82
C ILE A 185 12.74 -15.53 -3.19
N ARG A 186 13.93 -16.05 -3.48
CA ARG A 186 14.42 -17.31 -2.87
C ARG A 186 14.57 -17.20 -1.37
N GLU A 187 15.03 -16.06 -0.88
CA GLU A 187 15.23 -15.79 0.56
C GLU A 187 13.97 -15.22 1.23
N TYR A 188 12.97 -14.82 0.46
CA TYR A 188 11.85 -14.04 0.96
C TYR A 188 11.05 -14.71 2.10
N PRO A 189 10.79 -16.02 2.10
CA PRO A 189 10.12 -16.66 3.24
C PRO A 189 10.85 -16.46 4.57
N LYS A 190 12.19 -16.49 4.54
CA LYS A 190 13.03 -16.22 5.71
C LYS A 190 12.98 -14.74 6.09
N LEU A 191 13.15 -13.86 5.12
CA LEU A 191 13.11 -12.40 5.35
C LEU A 191 11.75 -11.94 5.91
N LEU A 192 10.65 -12.52 5.43
CA LEU A 192 9.32 -12.24 5.93
C LEU A 192 9.15 -12.69 7.39
N ASN A 193 9.66 -13.86 7.76
CA ASN A 193 9.66 -14.35 9.14
C ASN A 193 10.48 -13.44 10.07
N GLU A 194 11.62 -12.92 9.62
CA GLU A 194 12.39 -11.96 10.41
C GLU A 194 11.65 -10.63 10.58
N ARG A 195 10.97 -10.12 9.57
CA ARG A 195 10.08 -8.94 9.71
C ARG A 195 8.96 -9.20 10.71
N LYS A 196 8.33 -10.37 10.63
CA LYS A 196 7.30 -10.81 11.61
C LYS A 196 7.86 -10.83 13.03
N ARG A 197 9.08 -11.33 13.23
CA ARG A 197 9.76 -11.34 14.54
C ARG A 197 9.90 -9.91 15.08
N VAL A 198 10.42 -8.99 14.28
CA VAL A 198 10.61 -7.57 14.68
C VAL A 198 9.26 -6.92 14.98
N PHE A 199 8.27 -7.10 14.12
CA PHE A 199 6.92 -6.54 14.30
C PHE A 199 6.28 -7.01 15.61
N ASN A 200 6.35 -8.31 15.88
CA ASN A 200 5.79 -8.90 17.11
C ASN A 200 6.54 -8.43 18.37
N ALA A 201 7.86 -8.23 18.27
CA ALA A 201 8.64 -7.72 19.39
C ALA A 201 8.25 -6.27 19.72
N TYR A 202 8.05 -5.39 18.75
CA TYR A 202 7.49 -4.06 18.97
C TYR A 202 6.09 -4.13 19.57
N SER A 203 5.21 -4.97 19.02
CA SER A 203 3.85 -5.12 19.52
C SER A 203 3.83 -5.58 20.97
N HIS A 204 4.70 -6.52 21.35
CA HIS A 204 4.86 -6.95 22.73
C HIS A 204 5.37 -5.82 23.63
N ALA A 205 6.41 -5.09 23.20
CA ALA A 205 7.02 -4.02 23.97
C ALA A 205 6.08 -2.83 24.24
N PHE A 206 5.18 -2.53 23.30
CA PHE A 206 4.20 -1.46 23.42
C PHE A 206 2.85 -1.91 23.96
N SER A 207 2.58 -3.21 24.11
CA SER A 207 1.31 -3.73 24.63
C SER A 207 0.99 -3.29 26.06
N THR A 208 2.01 -2.95 26.85
CA THR A 208 1.88 -2.43 28.21
C THR A 208 1.77 -0.91 28.29
N CYS A 209 1.85 -0.23 27.15
CA CYS A 209 1.78 1.23 27.07
C CYS A 209 0.34 1.63 26.74
N GLU A 210 -0.40 2.19 27.72
CA GLU A 210 -1.80 2.59 27.54
C GLU A 210 -2.00 3.64 26.45
N TRP A 211 -0.96 4.42 26.17
CA TRP A 211 -0.95 5.46 25.13
C TRP A 211 -0.73 4.91 23.72
N ALA A 212 -0.29 3.66 23.57
CA ALA A 212 0.04 3.08 22.27
C ALA A 212 -1.18 2.44 21.60
N ILE A 213 -1.34 2.69 20.30
CA ILE A 213 -2.26 1.94 19.43
C ILE A 213 -1.39 1.12 18.49
N ILE A 214 -1.42 -0.19 18.69
CA ILE A 214 -0.58 -1.15 17.98
C ILE A 214 -1.22 -1.46 16.63
N PRO A 215 -0.44 -1.43 15.51
CA PRO A 215 -0.98 -1.81 14.21
C PRO A 215 -1.36 -3.30 14.16
N PRO A 216 -2.38 -3.68 13.38
CA PRO A 216 -2.81 -5.06 13.27
C PRO A 216 -1.76 -5.91 12.54
N ALA A 217 -1.35 -7.03 13.16
CA ALA A 217 -0.55 -8.07 12.51
C ALA A 217 -1.44 -9.13 11.85
N VAL A 218 -2.46 -9.56 12.60
CA VAL A 218 -3.43 -10.58 12.20
C VAL A 218 -4.82 -10.11 12.63
N CYS A 219 -5.79 -10.25 11.75
CA CYS A 219 -7.21 -10.04 12.07
C CYS A 219 -8.06 -11.04 11.28
N GLY A 220 -8.78 -11.92 12.00
CA GLY A 220 -9.52 -13.01 11.38
C GLY A 220 -8.59 -13.94 10.57
N GLU A 221 -8.79 -13.98 9.27
CA GLU A 221 -7.98 -14.78 8.35
C GLU A 221 -6.90 -13.99 7.61
N LYS A 222 -6.83 -12.67 7.84
CA LYS A 222 -5.83 -11.79 7.24
C LYS A 222 -4.55 -11.75 8.09
N GLU A 223 -3.40 -11.76 7.43
CA GLU A 223 -2.08 -11.58 8.05
C GLU A 223 -1.24 -10.59 7.24
N SER A 224 -0.62 -9.62 7.92
CA SER A 224 0.22 -8.59 7.32
C SER A 224 1.47 -9.16 6.63
N SER A 225 2.01 -8.45 5.65
CA SER A 225 3.38 -8.63 5.15
C SER A 225 4.44 -7.99 6.05
N TYR A 226 4.06 -7.33 7.14
CA TYR A 226 4.95 -6.68 8.09
C TYR A 226 5.87 -5.63 7.43
N HIS A 227 5.32 -4.86 6.49
CA HIS A 227 6.10 -3.90 5.72
C HIS A 227 6.44 -2.64 6.52
N ILE A 228 5.46 -2.05 7.21
CA ILE A 228 5.61 -0.87 8.06
C ILE A 228 5.05 -1.19 9.44
N TYR A 229 5.72 -0.72 10.50
CA TYR A 229 5.18 -0.72 11.85
C TYR A 229 4.67 0.70 12.17
N ALA A 230 3.40 0.95 11.90
CA ALA A 230 2.74 2.24 12.08
C ALA A 230 2.19 2.36 13.51
N LEU A 231 3.04 2.79 14.45
CA LEU A 231 2.65 3.04 15.83
C LEU A 231 1.84 4.34 15.89
N ARG A 232 0.64 4.30 16.49
CA ARG A 232 -0.14 5.51 16.77
C ARG A 232 -0.13 5.82 18.26
N ILE A 233 -0.09 7.12 18.57
CA ILE A 233 -0.07 7.61 19.95
C ILE A 233 -1.44 8.19 20.27
N LYS A 234 -2.16 7.59 21.23
CA LYS A 234 -3.51 8.02 21.61
C LYS A 234 -3.54 9.51 21.99
N ASN A 235 -4.53 10.20 21.47
CA ASN A 235 -4.84 11.59 21.80
C ASN A 235 -3.73 12.60 21.45
N PHE A 236 -2.72 12.22 20.67
CA PHE A 236 -1.73 13.17 20.19
C PHE A 236 -2.30 14.09 19.11
N THR A 237 -1.88 15.35 19.17
CA THR A 237 -2.00 16.26 18.04
C THR A 237 -0.83 16.06 17.06
N GLU A 238 -0.93 16.65 15.88
CA GLU A 238 0.14 16.64 14.89
C GLU A 238 1.43 17.25 15.46
N GLU A 239 1.32 18.37 16.19
CA GLU A 239 2.48 19.05 16.81
C GLU A 239 3.13 18.19 17.90
N GLN A 240 2.36 17.46 18.68
CA GLN A 240 2.92 16.55 19.70
C GLN A 240 3.65 15.37 19.04
N ARG A 241 3.07 14.81 17.97
CA ARG A 241 3.70 13.77 17.16
C ARG A 241 5.02 14.27 16.57
N ASP A 242 5.04 15.45 15.98
CA ASP A 242 6.23 16.03 15.37
C ASP A 242 7.33 16.28 16.41
N ARG A 243 6.97 16.82 17.58
CA ARG A 243 7.93 16.95 18.71
C ARG A 243 8.48 15.59 19.15
N MET A 244 7.65 14.55 19.17
CA MET A 244 8.10 13.20 19.52
C MET A 244 9.10 12.66 18.50
N ILE A 245 8.87 12.90 17.21
CA ILE A 245 9.82 12.57 16.14
C ILE A 245 11.14 13.29 16.34
N ASP A 246 11.11 14.58 16.67
CA ASP A 246 12.32 15.38 16.94
C ASP A 246 13.09 14.84 18.17
N GLU A 247 12.39 14.42 19.23
CA GLU A 247 13.04 13.81 20.40
C GLU A 247 13.67 12.45 20.06
N ILE A 248 13.00 11.62 19.26
CA ILE A 248 13.52 10.33 18.80
C ILE A 248 14.77 10.55 17.93
N ALA A 249 14.74 11.53 17.03
CA ALA A 249 15.85 11.86 16.14
C ALA A 249 17.14 12.25 16.87
N LYS A 250 17.02 12.87 18.07
CA LYS A 250 18.20 13.21 18.92
C LYS A 250 18.98 11.96 19.36
N SER A 251 18.35 10.82 19.36
CA SER A 251 18.97 9.52 19.67
C SER A 251 19.37 8.74 18.42
N GLU A 252 19.52 9.40 17.26
CA GLU A 252 19.91 8.81 15.98
C GLU A 252 19.00 7.65 15.52
N VAL A 253 17.74 7.60 15.98
CA VAL A 253 16.73 6.67 15.51
C VAL A 253 15.92 7.32 14.38
N ALA A 254 16.03 6.75 13.18
CA ALA A 254 15.29 7.23 12.01
C ALA A 254 13.86 6.68 12.04
N VAL A 255 12.89 7.56 12.20
CA VAL A 255 11.44 7.26 12.09
C VAL A 255 10.84 8.04 10.93
N ASN A 256 9.64 7.69 10.52
CA ASN A 256 8.94 8.35 9.42
C ASN A 256 7.45 8.47 9.74
N VAL A 257 6.68 9.06 8.82
CA VAL A 257 5.22 9.09 8.84
C VAL A 257 4.70 8.55 7.51
N HIS A 258 3.90 7.50 7.55
CA HIS A 258 3.31 6.88 6.37
C HIS A 258 1.78 6.90 6.41
N PHE A 259 1.17 7.87 5.73
CA PHE A 259 1.69 8.95 4.89
C PHE A 259 0.96 10.26 5.21
N ILE A 260 1.51 11.40 4.75
CA ILE A 260 0.72 12.63 4.70
C ILE A 260 -0.49 12.36 3.79
N PRO A 261 -1.73 12.53 4.26
CA PRO A 261 -2.91 12.31 3.44
C PRO A 261 -2.88 13.16 2.16
N MET A 262 -3.20 12.55 1.02
CA MET A 262 -3.16 13.26 -0.28
C MET A 262 -3.94 14.59 -0.29
N PRO A 263 -5.12 14.73 0.37
CA PRO A 263 -5.82 16.01 0.44
C PRO A 263 -5.01 17.14 1.10
N MET A 264 -3.99 16.82 1.90
CA MET A 264 -3.11 17.81 2.55
C MET A 264 -1.98 18.29 1.62
N LEU A 265 -1.68 17.59 0.55
CA LEU A 265 -0.61 17.93 -0.38
C LEU A 265 -1.06 19.02 -1.35
N SER A 266 -0.15 19.96 -1.67
CA SER A 266 -0.45 21.18 -2.44
C SER A 266 -1.15 20.90 -3.78
N PHE A 267 -0.70 19.89 -4.52
CA PHE A 267 -1.29 19.52 -5.78
C PHE A 267 -2.77 19.11 -5.64
N PHE A 268 -3.10 18.28 -4.66
CA PHE A 268 -4.47 17.84 -4.45
C PHE A 268 -5.36 18.91 -3.84
N LYS A 269 -4.81 19.78 -2.98
CA LYS A 269 -5.50 20.99 -2.51
C LYS A 269 -5.90 21.88 -3.70
N SER A 270 -5.01 22.05 -4.69
CA SER A 270 -5.33 22.84 -5.90
C SER A 270 -6.42 22.22 -6.77
N MET A 271 -6.71 20.93 -6.60
CA MET A 271 -7.82 20.21 -7.25
C MET A 271 -9.14 20.30 -6.46
N GLY A 272 -9.15 20.98 -5.31
CA GLY A 272 -10.33 21.16 -4.47
C GLY A 272 -10.56 20.08 -3.41
N TYR A 273 -9.54 19.25 -3.10
CA TYR A 273 -9.62 18.32 -1.97
C TYR A 273 -9.29 19.01 -0.66
N ASP A 274 -10.06 18.70 0.39
CA ASP A 274 -9.85 19.19 1.75
C ASP A 274 -9.78 18.01 2.73
N ILE A 275 -8.83 18.06 3.67
CA ILE A 275 -8.66 16.99 4.66
C ILE A 275 -9.85 16.86 5.60
N THR A 276 -10.64 17.90 5.79
CA THR A 276 -11.84 17.88 6.62
C THR A 276 -12.92 16.92 6.11
N ASP A 277 -12.87 16.56 4.82
CA ASP A 277 -13.76 15.54 4.23
C ASP A 277 -13.32 14.10 4.57
N TYR A 278 -12.13 13.92 5.19
CA TYR A 278 -11.50 12.63 5.47
C TYR A 278 -11.04 12.55 6.94
N PRO A 279 -11.99 12.67 7.90
CA PRO A 279 -11.65 12.79 9.31
C PRO A 279 -10.89 11.59 9.87
N GLN A 280 -11.21 10.36 9.45
CA GLN A 280 -10.50 9.18 9.94
C GLN A 280 -9.07 9.11 9.39
N ALA A 281 -8.85 9.47 8.14
CA ALA A 281 -7.51 9.55 7.56
C ALA A 281 -6.64 10.57 8.30
N TYR A 282 -7.20 11.73 8.68
CA TYR A 282 -6.50 12.72 9.49
C TYR A 282 -6.22 12.23 10.92
N GLU A 283 -7.20 11.60 11.59
CA GLU A 283 -7.02 11.03 12.93
C GLU A 283 -5.89 9.98 12.95
N ASN A 284 -5.83 9.13 11.94
CA ASN A 284 -4.75 8.16 11.80
C ASN A 284 -3.39 8.84 11.61
N TYR A 285 -3.31 9.82 10.69
CA TYR A 285 -2.08 10.52 10.32
C TYR A 285 -1.49 11.37 11.46
N LYS A 286 -2.34 12.16 12.14
CA LYS A 286 -1.87 13.15 13.12
C LYS A 286 -1.07 12.55 14.28
N CYS A 287 -1.25 11.27 14.56
CA CYS A 287 -0.65 10.58 15.70
C CYS A 287 0.21 9.36 15.32
N GLU A 288 0.48 9.14 14.03
CA GLU A 288 1.24 7.99 13.54
C GLU A 288 2.74 8.30 13.49
N ILE A 289 3.55 7.32 13.93
CA ILE A 289 5.00 7.27 13.77
C ILE A 289 5.37 5.89 13.26
N SER A 290 5.99 5.82 12.09
CA SER A 290 6.50 4.56 11.53
C SER A 290 7.87 4.23 12.08
N LEU A 291 7.98 3.12 12.78
CA LEU A 291 9.23 2.63 13.36
C LEU A 291 10.06 1.84 12.35
N PRO A 292 11.40 1.83 12.49
CA PRO A 292 12.27 1.02 11.65
C PRO A 292 11.91 -0.46 11.70
N ILE A 293 11.67 -1.07 10.53
CA ILE A 293 11.41 -2.51 10.44
C ILE A 293 12.15 -3.11 9.25
N TYR A 294 13.11 -3.99 9.52
CA TYR A 294 13.90 -4.70 8.51
C TYR A 294 14.44 -6.02 9.11
N PRO A 295 14.75 -7.03 8.26
CA PRO A 295 15.10 -8.37 8.74
C PRO A 295 16.32 -8.43 9.65
N GLN A 296 17.32 -7.55 9.46
CA GLN A 296 18.57 -7.55 10.19
C GLN A 296 18.53 -6.78 11.53
N LEU A 297 17.34 -6.29 11.93
CA LEU A 297 17.18 -5.59 13.21
C LEU A 297 17.32 -6.59 14.36
N ASP A 298 18.46 -6.53 15.06
CA ASP A 298 18.76 -7.38 16.22
C ASP A 298 18.01 -6.90 17.49
N THR A 299 18.07 -7.72 18.53
CA THR A 299 17.35 -7.45 19.78
C THR A 299 17.88 -6.20 20.48
N GLU A 300 19.19 -5.97 20.48
CA GLU A 300 19.80 -4.82 21.15
C GLU A 300 19.33 -3.49 20.54
N LYS A 301 19.36 -3.40 19.20
CA LYS A 301 18.85 -2.22 18.48
C LYS A 301 17.34 -2.06 18.66
N LEU A 302 16.60 -3.17 18.67
CA LEU A 302 15.16 -3.13 18.90
C LEU A 302 14.82 -2.57 20.27
N ASP A 303 15.50 -3.06 21.33
CA ASP A 303 15.32 -2.57 22.70
C ASP A 303 15.72 -1.09 22.81
N TYR A 304 16.80 -0.68 22.13
CA TYR A 304 17.21 0.71 22.06
C TYR A 304 16.12 1.59 21.43
N ILE A 305 15.55 1.20 20.29
CA ILE A 305 14.47 1.94 19.62
C ILE A 305 13.24 2.03 20.54
N VAL A 306 12.83 0.92 21.15
CA VAL A 306 11.66 0.89 22.06
C VAL A 306 11.85 1.83 23.24
N ASN A 307 13.01 1.81 23.87
CA ASN A 307 13.31 2.70 25.00
C ASN A 307 13.34 4.16 24.58
N THR A 308 13.98 4.47 23.45
CA THR A 308 14.00 5.82 22.87
C THR A 308 12.58 6.35 22.61
N VAL A 309 11.69 5.54 22.04
CA VAL A 309 10.30 5.93 21.80
C VAL A 309 9.54 6.18 23.10
N LYS A 310 9.72 5.35 24.13
CA LYS A 310 9.09 5.52 25.44
C LYS A 310 9.59 6.78 26.17
N GLU A 311 10.89 7.05 26.12
CA GLU A 311 11.49 8.27 26.69
C GLU A 311 11.02 9.53 25.98
N ALA A 312 10.97 9.51 24.64
CA ALA A 312 10.47 10.62 23.84
C ALA A 312 9.00 10.94 24.16
N TYR A 313 8.16 9.92 24.32
CA TYR A 313 6.78 10.10 24.77
C TYR A 313 6.72 10.81 26.14
N GLY A 314 7.50 10.35 27.12
CA GLY A 314 7.56 10.98 28.47
C GLY A 314 7.92 12.46 28.40
N LYS A 315 8.95 12.81 27.63
CA LYS A 315 9.39 14.21 27.46
C LYS A 315 8.31 15.10 26.83
N VAL A 316 7.58 14.60 25.83
CA VAL A 316 6.52 15.38 25.17
C VAL A 316 5.36 15.64 26.12
N ILE A 317 4.95 14.66 26.92
CA ILE A 317 3.86 14.82 27.90
C ILE A 317 4.25 15.76 29.02
N GLU A 318 5.47 15.67 29.56
CA GLU A 318 5.97 16.59 30.59
C GLU A 318 6.01 18.05 30.10
N CYS A 319 6.40 18.26 28.84
CA CYS A 319 6.42 19.59 28.24
C CYS A 319 5.01 20.14 28.04
N SER A 320 4.06 19.30 27.62
CA SER A 320 2.65 19.71 27.45
C SER A 320 2.02 20.11 28.78
N ALA A 321 2.26 19.34 29.85
CA ALA A 321 1.75 19.68 31.20
C ALA A 321 2.27 21.01 31.74
N LYS A 322 3.50 21.40 31.39
CA LYS A 322 4.08 22.71 31.80
C LYS A 322 3.45 23.89 31.07
N VAL A 323 3.04 23.72 29.82
CA VAL A 323 2.39 24.77 29.02
C VAL A 323 0.98 25.07 29.55
N ASP A 324 0.24 24.04 29.94
CA ASP A 324 -1.12 24.20 30.49
C ASP A 324 -1.14 24.94 31.85
N VAL A 325 -0.08 24.78 32.66
CA VAL A 325 0.05 25.47 33.95
C VAL A 325 0.32 26.97 33.78
N VAL A 326 0.98 27.39 32.70
CA VAL A 326 1.31 28.81 32.46
C VAL A 326 0.10 29.62 31.97
N HIS A 327 -0.95 29.01 31.50
CA HIS A 327 -2.18 29.69 31.07
C HIS A 327 -3.23 29.90 32.16
N TYR A 328 -2.98 29.46 33.39
CA TYR A 328 -3.88 29.62 34.54
C TYR A 328 -3.30 30.51 35.65
N VAL A 329 -2.29 31.35 35.36
CA VAL A 329 -1.76 32.35 36.32
C VAL A 329 -1.96 33.76 35.79
#